data_5a2b044d275346ac795dbd00b69ebafe
#
_entry.id   5a2b044d275346ac795dbd00b69ebafe
#
_cell.length_a   1.000
_cell.length_b   1.000
_cell.length_c   1.000
_cell.angle_alpha   90.00
_cell.angle_beta   90.00
_cell.angle_gamma   90.00
#
_symmetry.space_group_name_H-M   'P 1'
#
loop_
_entity.id
_entity.type
_entity.pdbx_description
1 polymer ?
#
loop_
_entity_poly.entity_id
_entity_poly.type
_entity_poly.pdbx_seq_one_letter_code
_entity_poly.pdbx_strand_id
1 'polypeptide(L)'
;MLRLLADGTRLRLMWLLCHGEHDVTTLTAAVRVARPAVSQHLAKLRLAGLVTTHRDGRQVYYTARHGHIRRLVVEVLHAADHHVAGRPDHA
;
A
#
# COMPACT_ATOMS: atom_id res chain seq x y z
N MET A 1 7.39 3.77 -10.90
CA MET A 1 6.22 3.36 -10.12
C MET A 1 6.30 1.91 -9.66
N LEU A 2 6.50 0.96 -10.56
CA LEU A 2 6.56 -0.45 -10.15
C LEU A 2 7.70 -0.73 -9.19
N ARG A 3 8.81 -0.04 -9.35
CA ARG A 3 9.94 -0.20 -8.44
C ARG A 3 9.56 0.20 -7.02
N LEU A 4 8.78 1.24 -6.86
CA LEU A 4 8.32 1.68 -5.55
C LEU A 4 7.42 0.64 -4.92
N LEU A 5 6.57 -0.01 -5.71
CA LEU A 5 5.66 -1.03 -5.22
C LEU A 5 6.31 -2.40 -5.08
N ALA A 6 7.57 -2.55 -5.46
CA ALA A 6 8.28 -3.81 -5.27
C ALA A 6 8.64 -4.06 -3.81
N ASP A 7 8.64 -3.01 -2.98
CA ASP A 7 8.83 -3.17 -1.54
C ASP A 7 7.57 -3.79 -0.94
N GLY A 8 7.73 -4.90 -0.22
CA GLY A 8 6.59 -5.65 0.31
C GLY A 8 5.73 -4.84 1.28
N THR A 9 6.37 -4.01 2.11
CA THR A 9 5.62 -3.18 3.07
C THR A 9 4.81 -2.13 2.34
N ARG A 10 5.40 -1.46 1.35
CA ARG A 10 4.69 -0.44 0.57
C ARG A 10 3.53 -1.05 -0.18
N LEU A 11 3.72 -2.23 -0.73
CA LEU A 11 2.67 -2.92 -1.47
C LEU A 11 1.49 -3.26 -0.56
N ARG A 12 1.77 -3.72 0.67
CA ARG A 12 0.70 -3.99 1.64
C ARG A 12 -0.02 -2.73 2.05
N LEU A 13 0.73 -1.63 2.25
CA LEU A 13 0.11 -0.36 2.59
C LEU A 13 -0.83 0.09 1.47
N MET A 14 -0.38 -0.01 0.23
CA MET A 14 -1.22 0.35 -0.91
C MET A 14 -2.46 -0.55 -1.01
N TRP A 15 -2.30 -1.83 -0.73
CA TRP A 15 -3.43 -2.75 -0.72
C TRP A 15 -4.49 -2.29 0.27
N LEU A 16 -4.06 -1.97 1.50
CA LEU A 16 -4.98 -1.50 2.54
C LEU A 16 -5.65 -0.20 2.12
N LEU A 17 -4.88 0.72 1.56
CA LEU A 17 -5.39 2.04 1.19
C LEU A 17 -6.29 2.01 -0.04
N CYS A 18 -6.19 0.97 -0.85
CA CYS A 18 -7.11 0.77 -1.96
C CYS A 18 -8.50 0.32 -1.49
N HIS A 19 -8.60 -0.19 -0.28
CA HIS A 19 -9.86 -0.69 0.27
C HIS A 19 -10.52 0.26 1.27
N GLY A 20 -9.89 1.37 1.55
CA GLY A 20 -10.46 2.36 2.46
C GLY A 20 -9.39 3.28 2.98
N GLU A 21 -9.80 4.31 3.70
CA GLU A 21 -8.84 5.22 4.30
C GLU A 21 -8.45 4.74 5.69
N HIS A 22 -7.22 4.98 6.06
CA HIS A 22 -6.69 4.55 7.35
C HIS A 22 -5.71 5.57 7.87
N ASP A 23 -5.63 5.71 9.19
CA ASP A 23 -4.59 6.51 9.82
C ASP A 23 -3.32 5.68 10.00
N VAL A 24 -2.23 6.35 10.40
CA VAL A 24 -0.93 5.68 10.56
C VAL A 24 -0.96 4.61 11.64
N THR A 25 -1.69 4.84 12.72
CA THR A 25 -1.77 3.88 13.81
C THR A 25 -2.38 2.56 13.33
N THR A 26 -3.47 2.64 12.59
CA THR A 26 -4.15 1.47 12.03
C THR A 26 -3.25 0.74 11.04
N LEU A 27 -2.60 1.51 10.16
CA LEU A 27 -1.70 0.93 9.15
C LEU A 27 -0.52 0.23 9.81
N THR A 28 0.07 0.85 10.82
CA THR A 28 1.21 0.29 11.54
C THR A 28 0.85 -1.05 12.18
N ALA A 29 -0.32 -1.10 12.81
CA ALA A 29 -0.78 -2.35 13.42
C ALA A 29 -1.01 -3.43 12.37
N ALA A 30 -1.54 -3.06 11.22
CA ALA A 30 -1.86 -4.02 10.17
C ALA A 30 -0.62 -4.63 9.52
N VAL A 31 0.41 -3.81 9.26
CA VAL A 31 1.60 -4.31 8.58
C VAL A 31 2.68 -4.81 9.53
N ARG A 32 2.52 -4.54 10.83
CA ARG A 32 3.45 -5.02 11.85
C ARG A 32 4.89 -4.60 11.61
N VAL A 33 5.06 -3.36 11.24
CA VAL A 33 6.36 -2.75 11.00
C VAL A 33 6.44 -1.53 11.90
N ALA A 34 7.63 -1.17 12.35
CA ALA A 34 7.80 -0.03 13.25
C ALA A 34 7.22 1.24 12.65
N ARG A 35 6.56 2.03 13.49
CA ARG A 35 5.88 3.25 13.04
C ARG A 35 6.77 4.22 12.24
N PRO A 36 8.03 4.48 12.64
CA PRO A 36 8.87 5.35 11.84
C PRO A 36 9.09 4.85 10.42
N ALA A 37 9.22 3.54 10.25
CA ALA A 37 9.39 2.95 8.93
C ALA A 37 8.10 3.07 8.11
N VAL A 38 6.95 2.84 8.74
CA VAL A 38 5.65 3.01 8.07
C VAL A 38 5.49 4.45 7.61
N SER A 39 5.83 5.41 8.46
CA SER A 39 5.74 6.83 8.10
C SER A 39 6.62 7.16 6.90
N GLN A 40 7.83 6.59 6.84
CA GLN A 40 8.72 6.80 5.70
C GLN A 40 8.16 6.19 4.42
N HIS A 41 7.61 4.99 4.50
CA HIS A 41 6.98 4.36 3.35
C HIS A 41 5.81 5.19 2.84
N LEU A 42 4.97 5.68 3.75
CA LEU A 42 3.83 6.51 3.38
C LEU A 42 4.27 7.82 2.74
N ALA A 43 5.35 8.42 3.26
CA ALA A 43 5.87 9.66 2.67
C ALA A 43 6.33 9.43 1.23
N LYS A 44 6.99 8.31 0.96
CA LYS A 44 7.43 8.00 -0.38
C LYS A 44 6.26 7.76 -1.33
N LEU A 45 5.24 7.07 -0.85
CA LEU A 45 4.02 6.85 -1.65
C LEU A 45 3.32 8.16 -1.95
N ARG A 46 3.27 9.06 -0.97
CA ARG A 46 2.64 10.35 -1.14
C ARG A 46 3.41 11.21 -2.15
N LEU A 47 4.74 11.25 -2.04
CA LEU A 47 5.57 12.01 -2.97
C LEU A 47 5.44 11.49 -4.40
N ALA A 48 5.23 10.20 -4.54
CA ALA A 48 5.04 9.59 -5.86
C ALA A 48 3.62 9.80 -6.40
N GLY A 49 2.74 10.44 -5.62
CA GLY A 49 1.38 10.70 -6.06
C GLY A 49 0.45 9.49 -6.00
N LEU A 50 0.86 8.44 -5.29
CA LEU A 50 0.06 7.21 -5.20
C LEU A 50 -0.99 7.28 -4.10
N VAL A 51 -0.76 8.10 -3.09
CA VAL A 51 -1.72 8.28 -2.00
C VAL A 51 -1.96 9.75 -1.76
N THR A 52 -3.12 10.05 -1.19
CA THR A 52 -3.46 11.39 -0.72
C THR A 52 -3.80 11.31 0.75
N THR A 53 -3.81 12.46 1.40
CA THR A 53 -4.16 12.53 2.81
C THR A 53 -5.25 13.54 3.01
N HIS A 54 -6.04 13.36 4.06
CA HIS A 54 -6.92 14.41 4.54
C HIS A 54 -6.94 14.40 6.05
N ARG A 55 -7.22 15.54 6.62
CA ARG A 55 -7.24 15.70 8.06
C ARG A 55 -8.67 15.77 8.56
N ASP A 56 -8.93 15.07 9.65
CA ASP A 56 -10.21 15.15 10.33
C ASP A 56 -9.88 15.32 11.81
N GLY A 57 -10.00 16.54 12.29
CA GLY A 57 -9.60 16.89 13.64
C GLY A 57 -8.08 16.72 13.80
N ARG A 58 -7.67 15.87 14.71
CA ARG A 58 -6.25 15.61 14.95
C ARG A 58 -5.73 14.44 14.17
N GLN A 59 -6.62 13.74 13.48
CA GLN A 59 -6.24 12.55 12.73
C GLN A 59 -5.96 12.90 11.29
N VAL A 60 -4.95 12.23 10.72
CA VAL A 60 -4.64 12.31 9.30
C VAL A 60 -4.89 10.95 8.70
N TYR A 61 -5.70 10.91 7.67
CA TYR A 61 -6.06 9.67 6.99
C TYR A 61 -5.41 9.63 5.63
N TYR A 62 -4.97 8.44 5.25
CA TYR A 62 -4.35 8.18 3.95
C TYR A 62 -5.31 7.33 3.12
N THR A 63 -5.31 7.56 1.82
CA THR A 63 -6.10 6.76 0.89
C THR A 63 -5.39 6.68 -0.46
N ALA A 64 -5.66 5.64 -1.22
CA ALA A 64 -5.14 5.51 -2.57
C ALA A 64 -5.79 6.57 -3.46
N ARG A 65 -5.00 7.17 -4.33
CA ARG A 65 -5.42 8.35 -5.07
C ARG A 65 -6.43 8.09 -6.18
N HIS A 66 -6.21 7.07 -6.99
CA HIS A 66 -7.02 6.81 -8.18
C HIS A 66 -7.41 5.35 -8.33
N GLY A 67 -8.57 5.12 -8.91
CA GLY A 67 -8.99 3.76 -9.24
C GLY A 67 -8.04 3.04 -10.17
N HIS A 68 -7.43 3.78 -11.06
CA HIS A 68 -6.40 3.27 -11.96
C HIS A 68 -5.21 2.70 -11.17
N ILE A 69 -4.74 3.42 -10.15
CA ILE A 69 -3.65 2.95 -9.30
C ILE A 69 -4.11 1.75 -8.49
N ARG A 70 -5.33 1.77 -8.03
CA ARG A 70 -5.92 0.66 -7.30
C ARG A 70 -5.85 -0.62 -8.13
N ARG A 71 -6.24 -0.55 -9.40
CA ARG A 71 -6.17 -1.72 -10.27
C ARG A 71 -4.75 -2.20 -10.47
N LEU A 72 -3.81 -1.27 -10.64
CA LEU A 72 -2.41 -1.61 -10.79
C LEU A 72 -1.89 -2.37 -9.59
N VAL A 73 -2.23 -1.90 -8.38
CA VAL A 73 -1.80 -2.55 -7.14
C VAL A 73 -2.38 -3.96 -7.04
N VAL A 74 -3.65 -4.10 -7.36
CA VAL A 74 -4.31 -5.41 -7.31
C VAL A 74 -3.65 -6.37 -8.30
N GLU A 75 -3.32 -5.91 -9.49
CA GLU A 75 -2.66 -6.74 -10.48
C GLU A 75 -1.26 -7.15 -10.05
N VAL A 76 -0.51 -6.24 -9.45
CA VAL A 76 0.84 -6.53 -8.97
C VAL A 76 0.78 -7.56 -7.83
N LEU A 77 -0.16 -7.40 -6.92
CA LEU A 77 -0.33 -8.36 -5.83
C LEU A 77 -0.75 -9.72 -6.33
N HIS A 78 -1.63 -9.75 -7.30
CA HIS A 78 -2.07 -11.01 -7.88
C HIS A 78 -0.91 -11.73 -8.56
N ALA A 79 -0.11 -11.01 -9.31
CA ALA A 79 1.04 -11.58 -9.98
C ALA A 79 2.08 -12.09 -8.96
N ALA A 80 2.34 -11.32 -7.92
CA ALA A 80 3.29 -11.70 -6.89
C ALA A 80 2.84 -12.94 -6.14
N ASP A 81 1.58 -12.98 -5.76
CA ASP A 81 1.01 -14.10 -5.04
C ASP A 81 1.07 -15.37 -5.89
N HIS A 82 0.70 -15.25 -7.15
CA HIS A 82 0.72 -16.34 -8.09
C HIS A 82 2.15 -16.86 -8.29
N HIS A 83 3.09 -15.95 -8.39
CA HIS A 83 4.50 -16.27 -8.58
C HIS A 83 5.08 -16.92 -7.33
N VAL A 84 4.78 -16.37 -6.17
CA VAL A 84 5.29 -16.88 -4.91
C VAL A 84 4.71 -18.26 -4.60
N ALA A 85 3.48 -18.47 -4.92
CA ALA A 85 2.84 -19.74 -4.72
C ALA A 85 3.57 -20.82 -5.50
N GLY A 86 4.39 -20.39 -6.44
CA GLY A 86 5.25 -21.31 -7.14
C GLY A 86 4.47 -22.33 -7.87
N ARG A 87 3.24 -22.15 -8.12
CA ARG A 87 2.56 -23.07 -8.67
C ARG A 87 2.73 -23.13 -9.95
N PRO A 88 3.06 -23.97 -10.28
CA PRO A 88 3.16 -24.15 -11.66
C PRO A 88 1.78 -24.40 -12.05
N ASP A 89 1.31 -24.07 -12.03
CA ASP A 89 0.42 -24.22 -12.33
C ASP A 89 -0.18 -24.64 -12.89
N HIS A 90 -0.11 -24.69 -13.05
CA HIS A 90 -0.36 -24.94 -13.33
C HIS A 90 -0.02 -25.60 -13.74
N ALA A 91 0.38 -25.86 -13.52
CA ALA A 91 0.74 -26.41 -13.76
C ALA A 91 0.34 -26.63 -13.92
#